data_c6cc15080e78277ab96ce6a435760599
#
_entry.id   c6cc15080e78277ab96ce6a435760599
#
_cell.length_a   1.000
_cell.length_b   1.000
_cell.length_c   1.000
_cell.angle_alpha   90.00
_cell.angle_beta   90.00
_cell.angle_gamma   90.00
#
_symmetry.space_group_name_H-M   'P 1'
#
loop_
_entity.id
_entity.type
_entity.pdbx_description
1 polymer ?
#
loop_
_entity_poly.entity_id
_entity_poly.type
_entity_poly.pdbx_seq_one_letter_code
_entity_poly.pdbx_strand_id
1 'polypeptide(L)'
;MTRKYSGKDFAKVLMYYNLVGEIQTSTFNIVCPFHDDINPSMRINLEENSFICFGCGLTGDVLTFVKLANPELNDLQACILLEKIVRSKEVKELNVHYRKKRRQSNKQALIEASDYFYGLRSVDWNNIRTDDERRTLEYMQDRGFTRRALNIADCRVNYNIAYPFVFPILDNGEFKGWVGRTTNKWTEKKRKYLYNDGFRKRDTLCGNYAENSVVFLCEGFMDYLSLRTRGHVKNCCALLGWHISDEQTKKLKEKCVTTVVSALDNDDKGNKGTEYLKRFFEVIRFPYPEGVKDTGEMSEEALKRQIKLIERSVKNATRSKMQNDSRVYTKDKRRKINS
;
A
#
# COMPACT_ATOMS: atom_id res chain seq x y z
N MET A 1 -37.16 -6.73 28.66
CA MET A 1 -36.22 -5.63 28.30
C MET A 1 -35.19 -6.19 27.32
N THR A 2 -35.29 -5.86 26.06
CA THR A 2 -34.30 -6.25 25.06
C THR A 2 -33.00 -5.50 25.32
N ARG A 3 -31.93 -6.23 25.56
CA ARG A 3 -30.59 -5.68 25.73
C ARG A 3 -30.22 -4.90 24.47
N LYS A 4 -29.77 -3.65 24.61
CA LYS A 4 -29.23 -2.86 23.49
C LYS A 4 -27.77 -3.27 23.30
N TYR A 5 -27.48 -3.90 22.18
CA TYR A 5 -26.10 -4.28 21.81
C TYR A 5 -25.28 -3.06 21.43
N SER A 6 -23.99 -3.09 21.77
CA SER A 6 -23.05 -2.02 21.51
C SER A 6 -22.08 -2.36 20.37
N GLY A 7 -21.35 -1.38 19.91
CA GLY A 7 -20.27 -1.63 18.93
C GLY A 7 -19.17 -2.57 19.44
N LYS A 8 -18.95 -2.63 20.77
CA LYS A 8 -18.05 -3.64 21.36
C LYS A 8 -18.58 -5.06 21.18
N ASP A 9 -19.89 -5.23 21.20
CA ASP A 9 -20.54 -6.51 20.94
C ASP A 9 -20.42 -6.87 19.45
N PHE A 10 -20.60 -5.88 18.57
CA PHE A 10 -20.39 -6.08 17.13
C PHE A 10 -18.94 -6.45 16.81
N ALA A 11 -17.97 -5.77 17.42
CA ALA A 11 -16.56 -6.13 17.27
C ALA A 11 -16.29 -7.60 17.62
N LYS A 12 -16.88 -8.12 18.72
CA LYS A 12 -16.78 -9.54 19.10
C LYS A 12 -17.40 -10.47 18.07
N VAL A 13 -18.54 -10.09 17.49
CA VAL A 13 -19.19 -10.88 16.43
C VAL A 13 -18.31 -10.95 15.19
N LEU A 14 -17.76 -9.83 14.74
CA LEU A 14 -16.84 -9.81 13.59
C LEU A 14 -15.59 -10.67 13.83
N MET A 15 -15.05 -10.65 15.05
CA MET A 15 -13.94 -11.50 15.46
C MET A 15 -14.34 -12.98 15.50
N TYR A 16 -15.53 -13.31 15.98
CA TYR A 16 -16.05 -14.67 16.02
C TYR A 16 -16.14 -15.28 14.62
N TYR A 17 -16.63 -14.50 13.64
CA TYR A 17 -16.69 -14.93 12.23
C TYR A 17 -15.35 -14.77 11.48
N ASN A 18 -14.25 -14.45 12.18
CA ASN A 18 -12.92 -14.25 11.59
C ASN A 18 -12.86 -13.21 10.47
N LEU A 19 -13.74 -12.22 10.48
CA LEU A 19 -13.79 -11.15 9.48
C LEU A 19 -12.84 -10.00 9.77
N VAL A 20 -12.40 -9.86 11.02
CA VAL A 20 -11.45 -8.86 11.47
C VAL A 20 -10.47 -9.48 12.46
N GLY A 21 -9.23 -8.99 12.48
CA GLY A 21 -8.24 -9.37 13.48
C GLY A 21 -8.24 -8.37 14.64
N GLU A 22 -7.47 -7.30 14.52
CA GLU A 22 -7.42 -6.20 15.49
C GLU A 22 -8.18 -5.00 14.95
N ILE A 23 -9.07 -4.44 15.76
CA ILE A 23 -9.86 -3.25 15.42
C ILE A 23 -9.17 -2.04 16.05
N GLN A 24 -8.73 -1.10 15.21
CA GLN A 24 -8.01 0.10 15.64
C GLN A 24 -8.85 1.36 15.52
N THR A 25 -9.98 1.31 14.78
CA THR A 25 -10.86 2.45 14.53
C THR A 25 -12.32 2.04 14.71
N SER A 26 -13.18 3.00 15.05
CA SER A 26 -14.63 2.75 15.18
C SER A 26 -15.35 2.54 13.85
N THR A 27 -14.74 2.98 12.74
CA THR A 27 -15.29 2.83 11.39
C THR A 27 -14.24 2.28 10.45
N PHE A 28 -14.56 1.18 9.75
CA PHE A 28 -13.64 0.51 8.81
C PHE A 28 -14.41 -0.32 7.78
N ASN A 29 -13.73 -0.75 6.72
CA ASN A 29 -14.32 -1.60 5.71
C ASN A 29 -13.77 -3.03 5.81
N ILE A 30 -14.65 -4.02 5.56
CA ILE A 30 -14.32 -5.45 5.44
C ILE A 30 -14.78 -5.98 4.09
N VAL A 31 -14.22 -7.12 3.67
CA VAL A 31 -14.79 -7.92 2.58
C VAL A 31 -16.15 -8.42 3.05
N CYS A 32 -17.18 -8.23 2.24
CA CYS A 32 -18.55 -8.63 2.60
C CYS A 32 -18.65 -10.16 2.60
N PRO A 33 -19.12 -10.78 3.69
CA PRO A 33 -19.29 -12.24 3.73
C PRO A 33 -20.58 -12.74 3.07
N PHE A 34 -21.43 -11.85 2.55
CA PHE A 34 -22.78 -12.17 2.08
C PHE A 34 -22.94 -12.13 0.56
N HIS A 35 -21.89 -11.82 -0.18
CA HIS A 35 -21.82 -11.94 -1.65
C HIS A 35 -20.36 -12.20 -2.07
N ASP A 36 -20.16 -12.59 -3.31
CA ASP A 36 -18.83 -12.77 -3.88
C ASP A 36 -18.13 -11.41 -3.99
N ASP A 37 -17.29 -11.11 -2.99
CA ASP A 37 -16.62 -9.82 -2.79
C ASP A 37 -15.12 -9.99 -2.66
N ILE A 38 -14.39 -9.36 -3.55
CA ILE A 38 -12.92 -9.37 -3.55
C ILE A 38 -12.32 -8.05 -3.00
N ASN A 39 -13.15 -7.02 -2.80
CA ASN A 39 -12.74 -5.73 -2.27
C ASN A 39 -13.52 -5.42 -1.00
N PRO A 40 -12.93 -4.75 0.01
CA PRO A 40 -13.64 -4.36 1.22
C PRO A 40 -14.78 -3.38 0.92
N SER A 41 -15.96 -3.91 0.56
CA SER A 41 -17.15 -3.13 0.19
C SER A 41 -18.15 -2.94 1.34
N MET A 42 -18.00 -3.69 2.44
CA MET A 42 -18.86 -3.53 3.61
C MET A 42 -18.21 -2.60 4.64
N ARG A 43 -18.86 -1.46 4.88
CA ARG A 43 -18.48 -0.52 5.94
C ARG A 43 -19.12 -0.93 7.26
N ILE A 44 -18.31 -1.03 8.30
CA ILE A 44 -18.71 -1.22 9.69
C ILE A 44 -18.60 0.10 10.43
N ASN A 45 -19.62 0.48 11.20
CA ASN A 45 -19.59 1.59 12.13
C ASN A 45 -19.92 1.08 13.55
N LEU A 46 -18.89 0.96 14.39
CA LEU A 46 -19.05 0.44 15.76
C LEU A 46 -19.74 1.44 16.68
N GLU A 47 -19.62 2.76 16.45
CA GLU A 47 -20.29 3.77 17.27
C GLU A 47 -21.81 3.70 17.13
N GLU A 48 -22.26 3.50 15.90
CA GLU A 48 -23.68 3.37 15.56
C GLU A 48 -24.19 1.93 15.64
N ASN A 49 -23.31 0.95 15.92
CA ASN A 49 -23.62 -0.47 15.87
C ASN A 49 -24.27 -0.87 14.53
N SER A 50 -23.72 -0.41 13.41
CA SER A 50 -24.31 -0.57 12.09
C SER A 50 -23.33 -1.04 11.04
N PHE A 51 -23.83 -1.61 9.97
CA PHE A 51 -23.07 -1.90 8.76
C PHE A 51 -23.87 -1.54 7.50
N ILE A 52 -23.14 -1.26 6.43
CA ILE A 52 -23.66 -1.11 5.08
C ILE A 52 -22.67 -1.70 4.07
N CYS A 53 -23.13 -2.56 3.18
CA CYS A 53 -22.34 -3.05 2.06
C CYS A 53 -22.68 -2.26 0.80
N PHE A 54 -21.68 -1.60 0.22
CA PHE A 54 -21.85 -0.85 -1.03
C PHE A 54 -21.87 -1.75 -2.29
N GLY A 55 -21.50 -3.03 -2.14
CA GLY A 55 -21.55 -4.01 -3.22
C GLY A 55 -22.94 -4.64 -3.40
N CYS A 56 -23.52 -5.16 -2.32
CA CYS A 56 -24.83 -5.84 -2.38
C CYS A 56 -25.99 -5.09 -1.73
N GLY A 57 -25.76 -3.89 -1.18
CA GLY A 57 -26.80 -3.06 -0.57
C GLY A 57 -27.29 -3.50 0.82
N LEU A 58 -26.80 -4.61 1.37
CA LEU A 58 -27.18 -5.06 2.70
C LEU A 58 -26.79 -4.06 3.77
N THR A 59 -27.72 -3.80 4.70
CA THR A 59 -27.51 -2.89 5.84
C THR A 59 -28.19 -3.44 7.08
N GLY A 60 -27.71 -3.06 8.25
CA GLY A 60 -28.30 -3.49 9.50
C GLY A 60 -27.41 -3.24 10.72
N ASP A 61 -27.80 -3.83 11.83
CA ASP A 61 -27.06 -3.85 13.09
C ASP A 61 -26.39 -5.21 13.34
N VAL A 62 -25.77 -5.40 14.50
CA VAL A 62 -25.11 -6.65 14.88
C VAL A 62 -26.04 -7.85 14.89
N LEU A 63 -27.31 -7.68 15.30
CA LEU A 63 -28.26 -8.80 15.28
C LEU A 63 -28.65 -9.18 13.87
N THR A 64 -28.89 -8.20 13.01
CA THR A 64 -29.11 -8.38 11.57
C THR A 64 -27.95 -9.11 10.93
N PHE A 65 -26.69 -8.74 11.31
CA PHE A 65 -25.49 -9.40 10.81
C PHE A 65 -25.45 -10.89 11.19
N VAL A 66 -25.75 -11.22 12.47
CA VAL A 66 -25.79 -12.63 12.95
C VAL A 66 -26.87 -13.42 12.23
N LYS A 67 -28.03 -12.84 11.96
CA LYS A 67 -29.11 -13.47 11.20
C LYS A 67 -28.71 -13.77 9.76
N LEU A 68 -28.09 -12.81 9.09
CA LEU A 68 -27.57 -12.98 7.73
C LEU A 68 -26.47 -14.05 7.64
N ALA A 69 -25.63 -14.14 8.68
CA ALA A 69 -24.58 -15.15 8.75
C ALA A 69 -25.09 -16.56 9.09
N ASN A 70 -26.34 -16.68 9.56
CA ASN A 70 -26.97 -17.96 9.94
C ASN A 70 -28.44 -17.95 9.51
N PRO A 71 -28.72 -18.07 8.21
CA PRO A 71 -30.09 -17.95 7.68
C PRO A 71 -31.05 -19.05 8.16
N GLU A 72 -30.49 -20.14 8.69
CA GLU A 72 -31.26 -21.24 9.27
C GLU A 72 -31.85 -20.95 10.66
N LEU A 73 -31.35 -19.88 11.34
CA LEU A 73 -31.79 -19.54 12.68
C LEU A 73 -33.01 -18.60 12.66
N ASN A 74 -33.98 -18.87 13.53
CA ASN A 74 -35.03 -17.89 13.80
C ASN A 74 -34.52 -16.73 14.69
N ASP A 75 -35.34 -15.70 14.88
CA ASP A 75 -34.96 -14.50 15.63
C ASP A 75 -34.52 -14.78 17.06
N LEU A 76 -35.19 -15.69 17.75
CA LEU A 76 -34.82 -16.05 19.13
C LEU A 76 -33.47 -16.79 19.17
N GLN A 77 -33.27 -17.73 18.26
CA GLN A 77 -32.02 -18.49 18.15
C GLN A 77 -30.85 -17.59 17.78
N ALA A 78 -31.05 -16.63 16.88
CA ALA A 78 -30.03 -15.62 16.54
C ALA A 78 -29.65 -14.73 17.73
N CYS A 79 -30.64 -14.32 18.54
CA CYS A 79 -30.39 -13.59 19.79
C CYS A 79 -29.60 -14.43 20.80
N ILE A 80 -29.96 -15.71 20.96
CA ILE A 80 -29.25 -16.65 21.86
C ILE A 80 -27.79 -16.83 21.39
N LEU A 81 -27.57 -17.00 20.09
CA LEU A 81 -26.23 -17.12 19.52
C LEU A 81 -25.42 -15.83 19.75
N LEU A 82 -26.00 -14.67 19.50
CA LEU A 82 -25.38 -13.38 19.73
C LEU A 82 -24.97 -13.21 21.21
N GLU A 83 -25.86 -13.51 22.16
CA GLU A 83 -25.54 -13.50 23.59
C GLU A 83 -24.39 -14.45 23.96
N LYS A 84 -24.37 -15.65 23.38
CA LYS A 84 -23.30 -16.63 23.56
C LYS A 84 -21.96 -16.07 23.09
N ILE A 85 -21.92 -15.49 21.86
CA ILE A 85 -20.72 -14.87 21.31
C ILE A 85 -20.22 -13.73 22.20
N VAL A 86 -21.11 -12.82 22.61
CA VAL A 86 -20.77 -11.63 23.41
C VAL A 86 -20.25 -12.01 24.79
N ARG A 87 -20.75 -13.07 25.40
CA ARG A 87 -20.34 -13.57 26.74
C ARG A 87 -19.13 -14.51 26.70
N SER A 88 -18.75 -15.03 25.53
CA SER A 88 -17.66 -15.98 25.39
C SER A 88 -16.31 -15.35 25.78
N LYS A 89 -15.52 -16.10 26.58
CA LYS A 89 -14.12 -15.81 26.87
C LYS A 89 -13.18 -16.26 25.74
N GLU A 90 -13.66 -17.16 24.88
CA GLU A 90 -12.90 -17.83 23.81
C GLU A 90 -12.53 -16.91 22.65
N VAL A 91 -13.20 -15.73 22.50
CA VAL A 91 -12.86 -14.76 21.46
C VAL A 91 -11.41 -14.29 21.52
N LYS A 92 -10.77 -14.28 22.71
CA LYS A 92 -9.34 -13.97 22.86
C LYS A 92 -8.45 -15.13 22.36
N GLU A 93 -8.84 -16.36 22.61
CA GLU A 93 -8.08 -17.56 22.19
C GLU A 93 -8.26 -17.83 20.68
N LEU A 94 -9.46 -17.65 20.14
CA LEU A 94 -9.74 -17.70 18.71
C LEU A 94 -8.89 -16.67 17.93
N ASN A 95 -8.71 -15.46 18.47
CA ASN A 95 -7.84 -14.46 17.88
C ASN A 95 -6.38 -14.91 17.75
N VAL A 96 -5.86 -15.61 18.75
CA VAL A 96 -4.48 -16.14 18.71
C VAL A 96 -4.37 -17.24 17.65
N HIS A 97 -5.37 -18.11 17.56
CA HIS A 97 -5.40 -19.20 16.59
C HIS A 97 -5.55 -18.68 15.14
N TYR A 98 -6.45 -17.71 14.93
CA TYR A 98 -6.65 -17.06 13.63
C TYR A 98 -5.40 -16.31 13.16
N ARG A 99 -4.73 -15.57 14.04
CA ARG A 99 -3.45 -14.92 13.74
C ARG A 99 -2.37 -15.92 13.31
N LYS A 100 -2.29 -17.10 13.96
CA LYS A 100 -1.38 -18.17 13.56
C LYS A 100 -1.73 -18.75 12.19
N LYS A 101 -3.02 -19.07 11.94
CA LYS A 101 -3.50 -19.62 10.67
C LYS A 101 -3.31 -18.61 9.51
N ARG A 102 -3.61 -17.33 9.74
CA ARG A 102 -3.41 -16.26 8.76
C ARG A 102 -1.92 -16.03 8.46
N ARG A 103 -1.02 -16.10 9.47
CA ARG A 103 0.43 -16.00 9.25
C ARG A 103 0.95 -17.17 8.43
N GLN A 104 0.47 -18.40 8.67
CA GLN A 104 0.83 -19.57 7.90
C GLN A 104 0.32 -19.47 6.45
N SER A 105 -0.93 -19.06 6.24
CA SER A 105 -1.50 -18.82 4.91
C SER A 105 -0.75 -17.75 4.14
N ASN A 106 -0.40 -16.63 4.77
CA ASN A 106 0.38 -15.57 4.13
C ASN A 106 1.82 -16.03 3.79
N LYS A 107 2.44 -16.85 4.64
CA LYS A 107 3.75 -17.42 4.37
C LYS A 107 3.71 -18.37 3.18
N GLN A 108 2.69 -19.22 3.12
CA GLN A 108 2.49 -20.14 2.00
C GLN A 108 2.24 -19.39 0.69
N ALA A 109 1.35 -18.40 0.70
CA ALA A 109 1.08 -17.57 -0.49
C ALA A 109 2.33 -16.80 -0.96
N LEU A 110 3.21 -16.38 -0.04
CA LEU A 110 4.47 -15.74 -0.40
C LEU A 110 5.47 -16.73 -1.04
N ILE A 111 5.53 -17.97 -0.55
CA ILE A 111 6.34 -19.04 -1.13
C ILE A 111 5.84 -19.33 -2.55
N GLU A 112 4.55 -19.56 -2.74
CA GLU A 112 3.93 -19.81 -4.04
C GLU A 112 4.16 -18.66 -5.03
N ALA A 113 4.04 -17.41 -4.56
CA ALA A 113 4.34 -16.23 -5.38
C ALA A 113 5.81 -16.16 -5.78
N SER A 114 6.72 -16.53 -4.88
CA SER A 114 8.15 -16.60 -5.12
C SER A 114 8.49 -17.70 -6.14
N ASP A 115 7.96 -18.90 -5.91
CA ASP A 115 8.18 -20.04 -6.79
C ASP A 115 7.65 -19.76 -8.20
N TYR A 116 6.47 -19.15 -8.30
CA TYR A 116 5.92 -18.71 -9.58
C TYR A 116 6.83 -17.71 -10.28
N PHE A 117 7.19 -16.61 -9.59
CA PHE A 117 7.98 -15.54 -10.20
C PHE A 117 9.37 -16.03 -10.63
N TYR A 118 10.10 -16.70 -9.73
CA TYR A 118 11.44 -17.19 -10.02
C TYR A 118 11.46 -18.41 -10.93
N GLY A 119 10.34 -19.12 -11.05
CA GLY A 119 10.13 -20.18 -12.06
C GLY A 119 9.97 -19.65 -13.48
N LEU A 120 9.58 -18.38 -13.68
CA LEU A 120 9.58 -17.75 -14.98
C LEU A 120 11.01 -17.56 -15.49
N ARG A 121 11.20 -17.74 -16.79
CA ARG A 121 12.52 -17.53 -17.39
C ARG A 121 12.98 -16.09 -17.23
N SER A 122 14.18 -15.90 -16.71
CA SER A 122 14.85 -14.59 -16.71
C SER A 122 15.14 -14.16 -18.15
N VAL A 123 14.89 -12.91 -18.46
CA VAL A 123 15.05 -12.34 -19.79
C VAL A 123 16.29 -11.44 -19.84
N ASP A 124 17.20 -11.71 -20.75
CA ASP A 124 18.23 -10.73 -21.12
C ASP A 124 17.64 -9.76 -22.15
N TRP A 125 17.19 -8.61 -21.67
CA TRP A 125 16.57 -7.57 -22.51
C TRP A 125 17.51 -6.95 -23.55
N ASN A 126 18.81 -7.23 -23.50
CA ASN A 126 19.76 -6.87 -24.55
C ASN A 126 19.77 -7.87 -25.70
N ASN A 127 19.31 -9.11 -25.45
CA ASN A 127 19.29 -10.19 -26.40
C ASN A 127 17.90 -10.83 -26.48
N ILE A 128 16.98 -10.19 -27.21
CA ILE A 128 15.59 -10.62 -27.39
C ILE A 128 15.50 -11.87 -28.21
N ARG A 129 14.78 -12.89 -27.74
CA ARG A 129 14.67 -14.23 -28.36
C ARG A 129 13.27 -14.61 -28.81
N THR A 130 12.23 -14.01 -28.20
CA THR A 130 10.84 -14.36 -28.47
C THR A 130 9.99 -13.13 -28.83
N ASP A 131 8.86 -13.38 -29.49
CA ASP A 131 7.92 -12.31 -29.85
C ASP A 131 7.27 -11.67 -28.64
N ASP A 132 7.06 -12.43 -27.56
CA ASP A 132 6.52 -11.87 -26.31
C ASP A 132 7.51 -10.93 -25.62
N GLU A 133 8.81 -11.26 -25.66
CA GLU A 133 9.86 -10.35 -25.21
C GLU A 133 9.89 -9.08 -26.05
N ARG A 134 9.77 -9.22 -27.38
CA ARG A 134 9.75 -8.07 -28.30
C ARG A 134 8.58 -7.15 -28.02
N ARG A 135 7.35 -7.68 -27.95
CA ARG A 135 6.12 -6.90 -27.66
C ARG A 135 6.20 -6.21 -26.30
N THR A 136 6.75 -6.91 -25.29
CA THR A 136 6.97 -6.32 -23.97
C THR A 136 7.96 -5.16 -24.04
N LEU A 137 9.08 -5.33 -24.74
CA LEU A 137 10.08 -4.29 -24.92
C LEU A 137 9.51 -3.08 -25.66
N GLU A 138 8.81 -3.27 -26.77
CA GLU A 138 8.15 -2.21 -27.54
C GLU A 138 7.19 -1.41 -26.66
N TYR A 139 6.29 -2.09 -25.94
CA TYR A 139 5.37 -1.43 -25.02
C TYR A 139 6.09 -0.61 -23.94
N MET A 140 7.19 -1.12 -23.40
CA MET A 140 7.95 -0.42 -22.36
C MET A 140 8.76 0.75 -22.94
N GLN A 141 9.29 0.61 -24.17
CA GLN A 141 9.97 1.69 -24.88
C GLN A 141 9.02 2.83 -25.26
N ASP A 142 7.80 2.52 -25.69
CA ASP A 142 6.75 3.52 -25.95
C ASP A 142 6.40 4.33 -24.69
N ARG A 143 6.63 3.76 -23.52
CA ARG A 143 6.49 4.43 -22.23
C ARG A 143 7.79 5.08 -21.71
N GLY A 144 8.83 5.14 -22.54
CA GLY A 144 10.11 5.76 -22.22
C GLY A 144 11.05 4.92 -21.35
N PHE A 145 10.82 3.61 -21.22
CA PHE A 145 11.74 2.73 -20.48
C PHE A 145 12.75 2.06 -21.42
N THR A 146 14.00 2.01 -20.99
CA THR A 146 15.08 1.38 -21.74
C THR A 146 15.21 -0.12 -21.43
N ARG A 147 15.94 -0.86 -22.26
CA ARG A 147 16.33 -2.25 -22.00
C ARG A 147 17.02 -2.40 -20.63
N ARG A 148 17.87 -1.43 -20.28
CA ARG A 148 18.55 -1.39 -18.98
C ARG A 148 17.55 -1.26 -17.82
N ALA A 149 16.47 -0.48 -17.99
CA ALA A 149 15.42 -0.36 -16.97
C ALA A 149 14.72 -1.70 -16.71
N LEU A 150 14.45 -2.49 -17.77
CA LEU A 150 13.85 -3.81 -17.65
C LEU A 150 14.77 -4.81 -16.95
N ASN A 151 16.07 -4.79 -17.27
CA ASN A 151 17.06 -5.62 -16.58
C ASN A 151 17.19 -5.25 -15.08
N ILE A 152 17.25 -3.96 -14.75
CA ILE A 152 17.32 -3.49 -13.35
C ILE A 152 16.05 -3.90 -12.56
N ALA A 153 14.90 -3.89 -13.21
CA ALA A 153 13.62 -4.22 -12.61
C ALA A 153 13.33 -5.74 -12.56
N ASP A 154 14.21 -6.59 -13.05
CA ASP A 154 13.99 -8.05 -13.23
C ASP A 154 12.63 -8.32 -13.89
N CYS A 155 12.36 -7.61 -15.00
CA CYS A 155 11.15 -7.81 -15.79
C CYS A 155 11.16 -9.19 -16.42
N ARG A 156 10.09 -9.96 -16.24
CA ARG A 156 9.96 -11.31 -16.82
C ARG A 156 8.70 -11.41 -17.68
N VAL A 157 8.79 -12.20 -18.75
CA VAL A 157 7.63 -12.51 -19.59
C VAL A 157 6.74 -13.51 -18.86
N ASN A 158 5.44 -13.23 -18.89
CA ASN A 158 4.41 -14.04 -18.28
C ASN A 158 3.53 -14.68 -19.38
N TYR A 159 3.12 -15.92 -19.19
CA TYR A 159 2.24 -16.61 -20.12
C TYR A 159 0.77 -16.17 -20.04
N ASN A 160 0.44 -15.27 -19.11
CA ASN A 160 -0.89 -14.69 -19.02
C ASN A 160 -1.09 -13.61 -20.08
N ILE A 161 -1.92 -13.88 -21.08
CA ILE A 161 -2.20 -12.96 -22.21
C ILE A 161 -2.71 -11.59 -21.75
N ALA A 162 -3.47 -11.53 -20.65
CA ALA A 162 -3.99 -10.26 -20.12
C ALA A 162 -2.91 -9.43 -19.41
N TYR A 163 -1.88 -10.08 -18.86
CA TYR A 163 -0.77 -9.46 -18.14
C TYR A 163 0.55 -10.11 -18.59
N PRO A 164 1.03 -9.76 -19.81
CA PRO A 164 2.07 -10.52 -20.50
C PRO A 164 3.46 -10.41 -19.85
N PHE A 165 3.66 -9.53 -18.90
CA PHE A 165 4.91 -9.41 -18.17
C PHE A 165 4.69 -9.01 -16.72
N VAL A 166 5.65 -9.37 -15.88
CA VAL A 166 5.61 -9.21 -14.43
C VAL A 166 6.92 -8.66 -13.90
N PHE A 167 6.84 -8.02 -12.75
CA PHE A 167 7.97 -7.51 -12.00
C PHE A 167 7.91 -8.02 -10.56
N PRO A 168 9.05 -8.24 -9.89
CA PRO A 168 9.06 -8.54 -8.46
C PRO A 168 8.71 -7.27 -7.68
N ILE A 169 7.99 -7.44 -6.60
CA ILE A 169 7.79 -6.38 -5.60
C ILE A 169 8.77 -6.65 -4.47
N LEU A 170 9.73 -5.74 -4.35
CA LEU A 170 10.76 -5.78 -3.31
C LEU A 170 10.53 -4.65 -2.30
N ASP A 171 10.58 -4.97 -1.02
CA ASP A 171 10.54 -4.03 0.10
C ASP A 171 11.91 -4.05 0.76
N ASN A 172 12.74 -3.04 0.51
CA ASN A 172 14.16 -3.00 0.90
C ASN A 172 14.94 -4.26 0.50
N GLY A 173 14.71 -4.76 -0.71
CA GLY A 173 15.38 -5.94 -1.24
C GLY A 173 14.74 -7.27 -0.89
N GLU A 174 13.78 -7.31 0.05
CA GLU A 174 13.04 -8.52 0.41
C GLU A 174 11.85 -8.73 -0.53
N PHE A 175 11.74 -9.91 -1.14
CA PHE A 175 10.62 -10.26 -2.00
C PHE A 175 9.32 -10.32 -1.21
N LYS A 176 8.28 -9.59 -1.67
CA LYS A 176 6.95 -9.53 -1.06
C LYS A 176 5.85 -10.03 -1.98
N GLY A 177 6.15 -10.21 -3.26
CA GLY A 177 5.22 -10.66 -4.27
C GLY A 177 5.63 -10.17 -5.65
N TRP A 178 4.70 -10.24 -6.60
CA TRP A 178 4.91 -9.74 -7.94
C TRP A 178 3.71 -8.93 -8.45
N VAL A 179 3.97 -8.11 -9.45
CA VAL A 179 2.97 -7.31 -10.13
C VAL A 179 3.04 -7.53 -11.64
N GLY A 180 1.92 -7.93 -12.24
CA GLY A 180 1.74 -8.00 -13.68
C GLY A 180 1.14 -6.71 -14.22
N ARG A 181 1.58 -6.29 -15.41
CA ARG A 181 1.06 -5.14 -16.13
C ARG A 181 0.35 -5.59 -17.39
N THR A 182 -0.85 -5.04 -17.64
CA THR A 182 -1.56 -5.26 -18.90
C THR A 182 -1.07 -4.31 -19.99
N THR A 183 -1.01 -4.83 -21.23
CA THR A 183 -0.82 -4.01 -22.44
C THR A 183 -2.13 -3.77 -23.18
N ASN A 184 -3.21 -4.44 -22.77
CA ASN A 184 -4.51 -4.38 -23.42
C ASN A 184 -5.30 -3.16 -22.89
N LYS A 185 -5.63 -2.22 -23.78
CA LYS A 185 -6.38 -0.99 -23.44
C LYS A 185 -7.76 -1.26 -22.80
N TRP A 186 -8.44 -2.34 -23.16
CA TRP A 186 -9.72 -2.71 -22.57
C TRP A 186 -9.57 -3.24 -21.13
N THR A 187 -8.59 -4.13 -20.92
CA THR A 187 -8.24 -4.63 -19.58
C THR A 187 -7.72 -3.51 -18.69
N GLU A 188 -6.95 -2.55 -19.26
CA GLU A 188 -6.41 -1.40 -18.55
C GLU A 188 -7.50 -0.52 -17.92
N LYS A 189 -8.62 -0.31 -18.60
CA LYS A 189 -9.77 0.44 -18.07
C LYS A 189 -10.39 -0.21 -16.84
N LYS A 190 -10.33 -1.54 -16.74
CA LYS A 190 -10.86 -2.30 -15.61
C LYS A 190 -9.80 -2.54 -14.52
N ARG A 191 -8.62 -3.02 -14.90
CA ARG A 191 -7.56 -3.39 -13.94
C ARG A 191 -6.18 -3.28 -14.59
N LYS A 192 -5.48 -2.19 -14.36
CA LYS A 192 -4.13 -1.93 -14.91
C LYS A 192 -3.09 -2.95 -14.45
N TYR A 193 -3.20 -3.43 -13.21
CA TYR A 193 -2.23 -4.29 -12.55
C TYR A 193 -2.89 -5.54 -12.00
N LEU A 194 -2.20 -6.67 -12.11
CA LEU A 194 -2.49 -7.90 -11.41
C LEU A 194 -1.41 -8.14 -10.35
N TYR A 195 -1.82 -8.49 -9.14
CA TYR A 195 -0.91 -8.90 -8.06
C TYR A 195 -1.13 -10.38 -7.79
N ASN A 196 -0.09 -11.07 -7.27
CA ASN A 196 -0.26 -12.45 -6.84
C ASN A 196 -1.28 -12.57 -5.70
N ASP A 197 -1.87 -13.74 -5.58
CA ASP A 197 -2.78 -14.02 -4.49
C ASP A 197 -2.10 -13.84 -3.13
N GLY A 198 -2.85 -13.35 -2.16
CA GLY A 198 -2.34 -13.06 -0.82
C GLY A 198 -1.43 -11.83 -0.71
N PHE A 199 -1.13 -11.13 -1.82
CA PHE A 199 -0.30 -9.93 -1.76
C PHE A 199 -0.96 -8.79 -0.98
N ARG A 200 -0.20 -8.21 -0.04
CA ARG A 200 -0.69 -7.19 0.89
C ARG A 200 -0.08 -5.82 0.59
N LYS A 201 -0.75 -5.05 -0.28
CA LYS A 201 -0.29 -3.71 -0.68
C LYS A 201 -0.04 -2.79 0.52
N ARG A 202 -0.95 -2.80 1.48
CA ARG A 202 -0.89 -1.91 2.66
C ARG A 202 0.24 -2.24 3.64
N ASP A 203 0.83 -3.43 3.52
CA ASP A 203 1.94 -3.86 4.38
C ASP A 203 3.29 -3.71 3.69
N THR A 204 3.31 -3.25 2.42
CA THR A 204 4.49 -3.26 1.56
C THR A 204 4.81 -1.86 1.06
N LEU A 205 6.07 -1.45 1.19
CA LEU A 205 6.64 -0.32 0.48
C LEU A 205 7.45 -0.88 -0.69
N CYS A 206 6.92 -0.72 -1.93
CA CYS A 206 7.61 -1.25 -3.09
C CYS A 206 8.79 -0.36 -3.46
N GLY A 207 10.00 -0.75 -3.06
CA GLY A 207 11.23 0.00 -3.35
C GLY A 207 12.26 -0.04 -2.24
N ASN A 208 13.11 0.98 -2.21
CA ASN A 208 14.20 1.10 -1.24
C ASN A 208 14.09 2.41 -0.45
N TYR A 209 14.39 2.32 0.84
CA TYR A 209 14.44 3.44 1.77
C TYR A 209 15.54 3.20 2.81
N ALA A 210 16.56 4.05 2.79
CA ALA A 210 17.68 3.95 3.72
C ALA A 210 17.36 4.68 5.04
N GLU A 211 18.08 4.31 6.07
CA GLU A 211 17.99 4.96 7.38
C GLU A 211 18.37 6.46 7.29
N ASN A 212 17.67 7.30 8.04
CA ASN A 212 17.87 8.75 8.10
C ASN A 212 17.87 9.46 6.73
N SER A 213 17.21 8.87 5.72
CA SER A 213 17.20 9.43 4.36
C SER A 213 15.92 10.22 4.06
N VAL A 214 15.99 11.05 3.02
CA VAL A 214 14.81 11.58 2.35
C VAL A 214 14.30 10.53 1.36
N VAL A 215 13.01 10.18 1.45
CA VAL A 215 12.41 9.12 0.63
C VAL A 215 11.38 9.72 -0.32
N PHE A 216 11.45 9.36 -1.60
CA PHE A 216 10.44 9.70 -2.59
C PHE A 216 9.32 8.66 -2.53
N LEU A 217 8.08 9.11 -2.35
CA LEU A 217 6.89 8.27 -2.30
C LEU A 217 6.02 8.56 -3.52
N CYS A 218 5.76 7.53 -4.34
CA CYS A 218 4.87 7.60 -5.49
C CYS A 218 3.69 6.66 -5.34
N GLU A 219 2.69 6.78 -6.24
CA GLU A 219 1.46 5.99 -6.13
C GLU A 219 1.66 4.56 -6.66
N GLY A 220 2.17 4.40 -7.88
CA GLY A 220 2.20 3.17 -8.61
C GLY A 220 3.58 2.59 -8.88
N PHE A 221 3.60 1.31 -9.29
CA PHE A 221 4.83 0.61 -9.63
C PHE A 221 5.59 1.27 -10.81
N MET A 222 4.87 1.75 -11.83
CA MET A 222 5.51 2.38 -12.99
C MET A 222 6.14 3.72 -12.65
N ASP A 223 5.57 4.47 -11.69
CA ASP A 223 6.15 5.72 -11.16
C ASP A 223 7.42 5.44 -10.40
N TYR A 224 7.39 4.40 -9.54
CA TYR A 224 8.60 3.91 -8.86
C TYR A 224 9.69 3.53 -9.88
N LEU A 225 9.34 2.78 -10.93
CA LEU A 225 10.29 2.38 -11.97
C LEU A 225 10.87 3.61 -12.69
N SER A 226 10.06 4.64 -12.95
CA SER A 226 10.51 5.91 -13.53
C SER A 226 11.49 6.64 -12.62
N LEU A 227 11.15 6.84 -11.35
CA LEU A 227 12.04 7.45 -10.36
C LEU A 227 13.36 6.68 -10.26
N ARG A 228 13.28 5.35 -10.19
CA ARG A 228 14.44 4.48 -9.99
C ARG A 228 15.39 4.44 -11.19
N THR A 229 14.85 4.32 -12.41
CA THR A 229 15.66 4.05 -13.62
C THR A 229 15.95 5.28 -14.45
N ARG A 230 14.99 6.17 -14.64
CA ARG A 230 15.15 7.44 -15.38
C ARG A 230 15.60 8.58 -14.46
N GLY A 231 15.02 8.66 -13.27
CA GLY A 231 15.37 9.68 -12.27
C GLY A 231 16.63 9.37 -11.47
N HIS A 232 17.12 8.12 -11.49
CA HIS A 232 18.25 7.63 -10.68
C HIS A 232 18.07 7.82 -9.16
N VAL A 233 16.83 7.91 -8.68
CA VAL A 233 16.53 8.05 -7.26
C VAL A 233 16.77 6.72 -6.56
N LYS A 234 17.67 6.70 -5.56
CA LYS A 234 17.98 5.47 -4.81
C LYS A 234 16.94 5.18 -3.74
N ASN A 235 16.52 6.19 -3.00
CA ASN A 235 15.52 6.08 -1.94
C ASN A 235 14.14 6.48 -2.49
N CYS A 236 13.43 5.54 -3.09
CA CYS A 236 12.08 5.75 -3.60
C CYS A 236 11.23 4.49 -3.41
N CYS A 237 9.95 4.69 -3.13
CA CYS A 237 8.99 3.61 -2.93
C CYS A 237 7.64 3.96 -3.54
N ALA A 238 6.95 2.93 -4.09
CA ALA A 238 5.53 3.02 -4.38
C ALA A 238 4.70 2.57 -3.17
N LEU A 239 3.66 3.34 -2.85
CA LEU A 239 2.65 3.00 -1.85
C LEU A 239 1.68 1.92 -2.36
N LEU A 240 1.64 1.71 -3.69
CA LEU A 240 0.69 0.84 -4.41
C LEU A 240 -0.77 1.26 -4.18
N GLY A 241 -0.97 2.54 -3.93
CA GLY A 241 -2.22 3.23 -3.68
C GLY A 241 -2.00 4.72 -3.43
N TRP A 242 -3.08 5.49 -3.31
CA TRP A 242 -3.03 6.96 -3.25
C TRP A 242 -2.67 7.52 -1.85
N HIS A 243 -2.69 6.70 -0.77
CA HIS A 243 -2.34 7.15 0.58
C HIS A 243 -1.53 6.09 1.33
N ILE A 244 -0.70 6.56 2.26
CA ILE A 244 0.14 5.70 3.09
C ILE A 244 -0.70 4.98 4.17
N SER A 245 -0.38 3.72 4.45
CA SER A 245 -0.97 2.95 5.54
C SER A 245 -0.16 3.09 6.84
N ASP A 246 -0.74 2.65 7.96
CA ASP A 246 -0.07 2.64 9.27
C ASP A 246 1.19 1.75 9.26
N GLU A 247 1.11 0.57 8.63
CA GLU A 247 2.26 -0.33 8.51
C GLU A 247 3.37 0.25 7.63
N GLN A 248 3.03 0.91 6.52
CA GLN A 248 3.99 1.62 5.68
C GLN A 248 4.62 2.80 6.43
N THR A 249 3.81 3.56 7.17
CA THR A 249 4.28 4.67 8.02
C THR A 249 5.25 4.17 9.09
N LYS A 250 4.89 3.07 9.77
CA LYS A 250 5.73 2.43 10.79
C LYS A 250 7.09 2.05 10.24
N LYS A 251 7.15 1.40 9.07
CA LYS A 251 8.42 1.02 8.41
C LYS A 251 9.34 2.21 8.15
N LEU A 252 8.80 3.33 7.65
CA LEU A 252 9.59 4.54 7.42
C LEU A 252 10.09 5.15 8.74
N LYS A 253 9.25 5.16 9.79
CA LYS A 253 9.64 5.66 11.12
C LYS A 253 10.71 4.77 11.78
N GLU A 254 10.63 3.46 11.64
CA GLU A 254 11.66 2.52 12.11
C GLU A 254 13.02 2.74 11.45
N LYS A 255 13.04 3.34 10.25
CA LYS A 255 14.25 3.80 9.55
C LYS A 255 14.58 5.27 9.81
N CYS A 256 13.99 5.89 10.84
CA CYS A 256 14.21 7.28 11.20
C CYS A 256 14.01 8.24 10.03
N VAL A 257 13.13 7.91 9.07
CA VAL A 257 12.75 8.83 7.98
C VAL A 257 11.90 9.95 8.57
N THR A 258 12.34 11.18 8.44
CA THR A 258 11.62 12.37 8.91
C THR A 258 11.03 13.19 7.78
N THR A 259 11.66 13.14 6.60
CA THR A 259 11.29 13.95 5.42
C THR A 259 10.96 13.02 4.25
N VAL A 260 9.85 13.27 3.59
CA VAL A 260 9.44 12.56 2.37
C VAL A 260 9.17 13.53 1.23
N VAL A 261 9.51 13.12 0.01
CA VAL A 261 9.09 13.79 -1.22
C VAL A 261 7.83 13.10 -1.72
N SER A 262 6.71 13.79 -1.70
CA SER A 262 5.45 13.29 -2.23
C SER A 262 5.42 13.44 -3.75
N ALA A 263 5.72 12.35 -4.45
CA ALA A 263 5.56 12.19 -5.90
C ALA A 263 4.29 11.36 -6.22
N LEU A 264 3.23 11.51 -5.40
CA LEU A 264 1.90 10.99 -5.69
C LEU A 264 1.31 11.73 -6.91
N ASP A 265 0.32 11.13 -7.57
CA ASP A 265 -0.29 11.69 -8.78
C ASP A 265 -0.68 13.16 -8.60
N ASN A 266 -0.54 13.93 -9.67
CA ASN A 266 -0.88 15.36 -9.68
C ASN A 266 -2.39 15.55 -9.94
N ASP A 267 -3.20 14.96 -9.10
CA ASP A 267 -4.66 15.05 -9.11
C ASP A 267 -5.20 15.20 -7.67
N ASP A 268 -6.53 15.32 -7.54
CA ASP A 268 -7.19 15.52 -6.24
C ASP A 268 -6.87 14.42 -5.21
N LYS A 269 -6.72 13.16 -5.66
CA LYS A 269 -6.41 12.04 -4.77
C LYS A 269 -4.98 12.11 -4.29
N GLY A 270 -4.02 12.35 -5.19
CA GLY A 270 -2.63 12.52 -4.82
C GLY A 270 -2.39 13.74 -3.93
N ASN A 271 -3.15 14.83 -4.14
CA ASN A 271 -3.11 15.99 -3.26
C ASN A 271 -3.62 15.65 -1.85
N LYS A 272 -4.76 14.94 -1.74
CA LYS A 272 -5.27 14.44 -0.44
C LYS A 272 -4.28 13.49 0.24
N GLY A 273 -3.65 12.60 -0.53
CA GLY A 273 -2.59 11.72 -0.03
C GLY A 273 -1.39 12.50 0.49
N THR A 274 -0.99 13.55 -0.21
CA THR A 274 0.10 14.46 0.20
C THR A 274 -0.23 15.17 1.53
N GLU A 275 -1.44 15.70 1.66
CA GLU A 275 -1.89 16.32 2.93
C GLU A 275 -1.94 15.29 4.07
N TYR A 276 -2.31 14.05 3.78
CA TYR A 276 -2.31 13.00 4.78
C TYR A 276 -0.89 12.64 5.26
N LEU A 277 0.12 12.63 4.38
CA LEU A 277 1.53 12.41 4.72
C LEU A 277 2.08 13.44 5.71
N LYS A 278 1.61 14.70 5.66
CA LYS A 278 2.03 15.79 6.56
C LYS A 278 1.74 15.51 8.05
N ARG A 279 0.84 14.55 8.35
CA ARG A 279 0.58 14.12 9.73
C ARG A 279 1.74 13.34 10.35
N PHE A 280 2.61 12.78 9.52
CA PHE A 280 3.65 11.84 9.96
C PHE A 280 5.05 12.30 9.64
N PHE A 281 5.23 13.12 8.58
CA PHE A 281 6.52 13.51 8.01
C PHE A 281 6.56 14.99 7.63
N GLU A 282 7.76 15.55 7.54
CA GLU A 282 8.01 16.76 6.76
C GLU A 282 7.86 16.40 5.27
N VAL A 283 6.98 17.12 4.56
CA VAL A 283 6.61 16.74 3.18
C VAL A 283 7.03 17.81 2.19
N ILE A 284 7.80 17.39 1.19
CA ILE A 284 8.13 18.21 0.02
C ILE A 284 7.27 17.69 -1.13
N ARG A 285 6.41 18.54 -1.71
CA ARG A 285 5.64 18.16 -2.89
C ARG A 285 6.55 18.10 -4.10
N PHE A 286 6.48 17.02 -4.89
CA PHE A 286 7.19 16.92 -6.16
C PHE A 286 6.64 17.98 -7.13
N PRO A 287 7.52 18.81 -7.75
CA PRO A 287 7.09 19.93 -8.59
C PRO A 287 6.79 19.42 -10.02
N TYR A 288 5.56 18.97 -10.24
CA TYR A 288 5.12 18.54 -11.56
C TYR A 288 5.02 19.73 -12.53
N PRO A 289 5.49 19.59 -13.78
CA PRO A 289 5.17 20.55 -14.84
C PRO A 289 3.66 20.63 -15.08
N GLU A 290 3.20 21.72 -15.66
CA GLU A 290 1.81 21.88 -16.05
C GLU A 290 1.35 20.78 -17.01
N GLY A 291 0.16 20.21 -16.78
CA GLY A 291 -0.41 19.13 -17.58
C GLY A 291 0.18 17.74 -17.34
N VAL A 292 1.24 17.58 -16.51
CA VAL A 292 1.83 16.29 -16.19
C VAL A 292 1.14 15.70 -14.96
N LYS A 293 0.66 14.46 -15.10
CA LYS A 293 -0.08 13.77 -14.04
C LYS A 293 0.83 13.02 -13.06
N ASP A 294 1.78 12.27 -13.57
CA ASP A 294 2.63 11.39 -12.76
C ASP A 294 4.09 11.35 -13.29
N THR A 295 4.99 10.73 -12.53
CA THR A 295 6.39 10.60 -12.93
C THR A 295 6.59 9.66 -14.11
N GLY A 296 5.64 8.80 -14.39
CA GLY A 296 5.64 7.89 -15.55
C GLY A 296 5.45 8.61 -16.87
N GLU A 297 4.76 9.77 -16.88
CA GLU A 297 4.53 10.60 -18.08
C GLU A 297 5.70 11.55 -18.39
N MET A 298 6.64 11.74 -17.47
CA MET A 298 7.76 12.68 -17.66
C MET A 298 8.84 12.10 -18.56
N SER A 299 9.48 12.96 -19.38
CA SER A 299 10.75 12.60 -20.03
C SER A 299 11.86 12.44 -18.98
N GLU A 300 12.92 11.72 -19.34
CA GLU A 300 14.07 11.51 -18.47
C GLU A 300 14.73 12.86 -18.07
N GLU A 301 14.87 13.79 -19.01
CA GLU A 301 15.46 15.10 -18.78
C GLU A 301 14.61 15.96 -17.85
N ALA A 302 13.28 15.98 -18.06
CA ALA A 302 12.36 16.71 -17.20
C ALA A 302 12.37 16.13 -15.78
N LEU A 303 12.34 14.81 -15.63
CA LEU A 303 12.38 14.12 -14.34
C LEU A 303 13.68 14.44 -13.59
N LYS A 304 14.85 14.31 -14.23
CA LYS A 304 16.14 14.64 -13.65
C LYS A 304 16.25 16.09 -13.22
N ARG A 305 15.69 17.01 -14.01
CA ARG A 305 15.67 18.45 -13.66
C ARG A 305 14.89 18.69 -12.36
N GLN A 306 13.72 18.12 -12.22
CA GLN A 306 12.89 18.28 -11.01
C GLN A 306 13.54 17.65 -9.78
N ILE A 307 14.13 16.46 -9.93
CA ILE A 307 14.86 15.80 -8.83
C ILE A 307 16.04 16.67 -8.35
N LYS A 308 16.83 17.25 -9.27
CA LYS A 308 17.93 18.15 -8.90
C LYS A 308 17.45 19.39 -8.14
N LEU A 309 16.29 19.95 -8.48
CA LEU A 309 15.70 21.07 -7.73
C LEU A 309 15.36 20.67 -6.29
N ILE A 310 14.73 19.49 -6.12
CA ILE A 310 14.40 18.95 -4.80
C ILE A 310 15.67 18.71 -3.97
N GLU A 311 16.69 18.06 -4.54
CA GLU A 311 17.95 17.77 -3.84
C GLU A 311 18.63 19.05 -3.36
N ARG A 312 18.60 20.13 -4.17
CA ARG A 312 19.14 21.45 -3.78
C ARG A 312 18.34 22.04 -2.62
N SER A 313 17.01 21.98 -2.67
CA SER A 313 16.12 22.48 -1.62
C SER A 313 16.36 21.75 -0.30
N VAL A 314 16.48 20.42 -0.34
CA VAL A 314 16.78 19.59 0.84
C VAL A 314 18.15 19.97 1.43
N LYS A 315 19.19 20.06 0.61
CA LYS A 315 20.55 20.46 1.08
C LYS A 315 20.55 21.83 1.74
N ASN A 316 19.82 22.80 1.17
CA ASN A 316 19.74 24.14 1.72
C ASN A 316 19.01 24.17 3.07
N ALA A 317 17.90 23.44 3.19
CA ALA A 317 17.14 23.30 4.43
C ALA A 317 17.98 22.66 5.55
N THR A 318 18.74 21.61 5.23
CA THR A 318 19.66 20.96 6.19
C THR A 318 20.77 21.90 6.66
N ARG A 319 21.38 22.65 5.74
CA ARG A 319 22.41 23.65 6.09
C ARG A 319 21.87 24.75 7.01
N SER A 320 20.66 25.25 6.73
CA SER A 320 20.04 26.30 7.56
C SER A 320 19.70 25.78 8.96
N LYS A 321 19.24 24.53 9.10
CA LYS A 321 19.00 23.89 10.42
C LYS A 321 20.32 23.79 11.21
N MET A 322 21.39 23.28 10.62
CA MET A 322 22.71 23.16 11.27
C MET A 322 23.30 24.51 11.71
N GLN A 323 23.11 25.58 10.91
CA GLN A 323 23.55 26.92 11.27
C GLN A 323 22.74 27.51 12.45
N ASN A 324 21.45 27.23 12.50
CA ASN A 324 20.63 27.70 13.59
C ASN A 324 20.93 26.95 14.91
N ASP A 325 21.12 25.63 14.84
CA ASP A 325 21.50 24.83 16.01
C ASP A 325 22.87 25.26 16.57
N SER A 326 23.86 25.56 15.71
CA SER A 326 25.16 26.07 16.14
C SER A 326 25.10 27.47 16.77
N ARG A 327 24.14 28.32 16.31
CA ARG A 327 23.90 29.65 16.91
C ARG A 327 23.23 29.56 18.28
N VAL A 328 22.32 28.62 18.44
CA VAL A 328 21.64 28.36 19.75
C VAL A 328 22.66 27.85 20.75
N TYR A 329 23.50 26.87 20.34
CA TYR A 329 24.55 26.31 21.20
C TYR A 329 25.58 27.34 21.66
N THR A 330 25.99 28.25 20.77
CA THR A 330 26.92 29.33 21.11
C THR A 330 26.28 30.40 22.02
N LYS A 331 24.98 30.68 21.88
CA LYS A 331 24.26 31.61 22.80
C LYS A 331 24.10 31.03 24.20
N ASP A 332 23.80 29.75 24.32
CA ASP A 332 23.69 29.08 25.62
C ASP A 332 25.02 28.94 26.35
N LYS A 333 26.11 28.69 25.62
CA LYS A 333 27.46 28.70 26.19
C LYS A 333 27.87 30.09 26.71
N ARG A 334 27.54 31.18 26.00
CA ARG A 334 27.80 32.56 26.45
C ARG A 334 26.93 32.96 27.65
N ARG A 335 25.73 32.46 27.78
CA ARG A 335 24.89 32.71 28.97
C ARG A 335 25.40 32.00 30.22
N LYS A 336 25.97 30.78 30.08
CA LYS A 336 26.56 30.01 31.19
C LYS A 336 27.93 30.50 31.66
N ILE A 337 28.61 31.34 30.85
CA ILE A 337 29.91 31.93 31.24
C ILE A 337 29.71 33.31 31.92
N ASN A 338 28.56 33.94 31.72
CA ASN A 338 28.21 35.27 32.28
C ASN A 338 27.25 35.21 33.45
N SER A 339 26.92 34.02 33.97
CA SER A 339 26.22 33.75 35.22
C SER A 339 27.18 33.10 36.23
#